data_43f952050d7857b9905355f2bfc2a6a6
#
_entry.id   43f952050d7857b9905355f2bfc2a6a6
#
_cell.length_a   1.000
_cell.length_b   1.000
_cell.length_c   1.000
_cell.angle_alpha   90.00
_cell.angle_beta   90.00
_cell.angle_gamma   90.00
#
_symmetry.space_group_name_H-M   'P 1'
#
loop_
_entity.id
_entity.type
_entity.pdbx_description
1 polymer ?
#
loop_
_entity_poly.entity_id
_entity_poly.type
_entity_poly.pdbx_seq_one_letter_code
_entity_poly.pdbx_strand_id
1 'polypeptide(L)'
;MKKLALLLAALSVASVSYAKEVMPEAAPVVEEVVVEQEVVEVKAAPVLRVTSIGQSLEIDNDSNANGRGQADIGDVHFANTVGLAIGDNWTFELMARKTWSASIDDHENNDTTGAGMKSSGHRVDLSATRHFENFAVGLKWRTEEDIEKFYIPVSYNYGMVSGWATPAFVNYDNKSSDAWYLEAMPVIVKYGPVALGYYFEGEEETGSGDEHFADHQVRLMLDLYSTDNFRLGAEYWYQFASEHKEYKVAKKAYEEYENNKHVAVLSAAYDITENLTVDGYYRYDFNKYDGLVNVTKDDDYYGEFCVGWTYNF
;
A
#
# COMPACT_ATOMS: atom_id res chain seq x y z
N MET A 1 -21.81 7.95 9.68
CA MET A 1 -22.16 8.14 8.26
C MET A 1 -22.27 9.60 7.81
N LYS A 2 -23.02 10.49 8.48
CA LYS A 2 -23.14 11.91 8.03
C LYS A 2 -21.82 12.72 8.06
N LYS A 3 -20.86 12.38 8.90
CA LYS A 3 -19.58 13.10 9.02
C LYS A 3 -18.55 12.72 7.96
N LEU A 4 -18.56 11.49 7.45
CA LEU A 4 -17.65 11.01 6.40
C LEU A 4 -18.08 11.57 5.03
N ALA A 5 -19.39 11.67 4.78
CA ALA A 5 -19.92 12.29 3.55
C ALA A 5 -19.57 13.78 3.46
N LEU A 6 -19.42 14.48 4.60
CA LEU A 6 -19.01 15.88 4.64
C LEU A 6 -17.52 16.06 4.32
N LEU A 7 -16.67 15.10 4.68
CA LEU A 7 -15.24 15.13 4.37
C LEU A 7 -14.98 14.89 2.88
N LEU A 8 -15.70 13.97 2.26
CA LEU A 8 -15.65 13.71 0.81
C LEU A 8 -16.22 14.90 0.00
N ALA A 9 -17.27 15.54 0.49
CA ALA A 9 -17.83 16.74 -0.14
C ALA A 9 -16.90 17.97 -0.04
N ALA A 10 -16.11 18.11 1.03
CA ALA A 10 -15.15 19.19 1.19
C ALA A 10 -13.94 19.05 0.25
N LEU A 11 -13.54 17.82 -0.09
CA LEU A 11 -12.46 17.57 -1.07
C LEU A 11 -12.89 17.84 -2.53
N SER A 12 -14.20 17.76 -2.83
CA SER A 12 -14.72 18.01 -4.19
C SER A 12 -14.93 19.49 -4.51
N VAL A 13 -14.95 20.39 -3.52
CA VAL A 13 -15.23 21.83 -3.71
C VAL A 13 -13.96 22.65 -3.94
N ALA A 14 -12.77 22.09 -3.66
CA ALA A 14 -11.50 22.83 -3.81
C ALA A 14 -10.99 22.95 -5.27
N SER A 15 -11.74 22.47 -6.28
CA SER A 15 -11.32 22.46 -7.68
C SER A 15 -12.02 23.50 -8.57
N VAL A 16 -12.74 24.47 -8.00
CA VAL A 16 -13.46 25.47 -8.84
C VAL A 16 -12.89 26.87 -8.63
N SER A 17 -12.42 27.41 -9.74
CA SER A 17 -12.28 28.80 -10.14
C SER A 17 -11.08 29.62 -9.66
N TYR A 18 -10.15 29.79 -10.61
CA TYR A 18 -9.54 31.08 -10.85
C TYR A 18 -9.96 31.57 -12.24
N ALA A 19 -10.99 32.37 -12.26
CA ALA A 19 -11.31 33.20 -13.41
C ALA A 19 -10.43 34.46 -13.33
N LYS A 20 -9.64 34.69 -14.37
CA LYS A 20 -8.78 35.85 -14.50
C LYS A 20 -9.60 37.02 -15.02
N GLU A 21 -9.69 38.09 -14.26
CA GLU A 21 -10.28 39.35 -14.70
C GLU A 21 -9.49 39.96 -15.88
N VAL A 22 -10.21 40.32 -16.94
CA VAL A 22 -9.66 41.01 -18.13
C VAL A 22 -9.76 42.51 -17.87
N MET A 23 -8.63 43.20 -17.83
CA MET A 23 -8.59 44.66 -17.86
C MET A 23 -8.69 45.19 -19.29
N PRO A 24 -9.34 46.36 -19.52
CA PRO A 24 -9.56 46.86 -20.87
C PRO A 24 -8.33 47.53 -21.47
N GLU A 25 -8.21 47.35 -22.76
CA GLU A 25 -7.14 47.67 -23.68
C GLU A 25 -7.02 49.19 -23.94
N ALA A 26 -5.80 49.70 -23.90
CA ALA A 26 -5.49 51.08 -24.38
C ALA A 26 -5.13 51.05 -25.87
N ALA A 27 -5.56 52.06 -26.60
CA ALA A 27 -5.53 52.18 -28.07
C ALA A 27 -4.11 52.17 -28.68
N PRO A 28 -3.98 51.80 -29.98
CA PRO A 28 -2.72 51.34 -30.56
C PRO A 28 -1.81 52.50 -31.05
N VAL A 29 -0.52 52.32 -30.72
CA VAL A 29 0.57 52.99 -31.43
C VAL A 29 1.03 52.05 -32.54
N VAL A 30 0.98 52.50 -33.78
CA VAL A 30 1.45 51.74 -34.95
C VAL A 30 2.97 51.83 -34.99
N GLU A 31 3.65 50.80 -34.61
CA GLU A 31 5.05 50.56 -34.92
C GLU A 31 5.16 49.40 -35.91
N GLU A 32 6.09 49.60 -36.84
CA GLU A 32 6.38 48.68 -37.95
C GLU A 32 6.72 47.29 -37.42
N VAL A 33 5.83 46.30 -37.61
CA VAL A 33 5.98 44.93 -37.13
C VAL A 33 6.93 44.18 -38.04
N VAL A 34 8.15 44.02 -37.62
CA VAL A 34 8.99 42.92 -38.07
C VAL A 34 8.31 41.62 -37.59
N VAL A 35 7.66 40.91 -38.49
CA VAL A 35 7.08 39.59 -38.19
C VAL A 35 8.24 38.60 -38.00
N GLU A 36 8.75 38.53 -36.79
CA GLU A 36 9.46 37.34 -36.36
C GLU A 36 8.40 36.23 -36.34
N GLN A 37 8.55 35.26 -37.25
CA GLN A 37 7.75 34.05 -37.20
C GLN A 37 8.14 33.32 -35.89
N GLU A 38 7.31 33.51 -34.89
CA GLU A 38 7.35 32.70 -33.70
C GLU A 38 7.13 31.24 -34.15
N VAL A 39 8.21 30.45 -34.14
CA VAL A 39 8.11 29.01 -34.34
C VAL A 39 7.35 28.49 -33.14
N VAL A 40 6.03 28.34 -33.30
CA VAL A 40 5.21 27.64 -32.32
C VAL A 40 5.72 26.20 -32.27
N GLU A 41 6.55 25.89 -31.29
CA GLU A 41 6.94 24.54 -30.99
C GLU A 41 5.66 23.76 -30.70
N VAL A 42 5.18 23.02 -31.70
CA VAL A 42 4.05 22.10 -31.51
C VAL A 42 4.55 21.03 -30.56
N LYS A 43 4.21 21.15 -29.27
CA LYS A 43 4.52 20.16 -28.26
C LYS A 43 3.97 18.82 -28.74
N ALA A 44 4.86 17.87 -29.01
CA ALA A 44 4.46 16.54 -29.46
C ALA A 44 3.42 15.96 -28.48
N ALA A 45 2.41 15.26 -29.03
CA ALA A 45 1.41 14.62 -28.20
C ALA A 45 2.09 13.68 -27.19
N PRO A 46 1.62 13.63 -25.94
CA PRO A 46 2.21 12.76 -24.93
C PRO A 46 2.12 11.30 -25.38
N VAL A 47 3.27 10.63 -25.40
CA VAL A 47 3.40 9.24 -25.85
C VAL A 47 3.37 8.34 -24.62
N LEU A 48 2.64 7.23 -24.73
CA LEU A 48 2.69 6.14 -23.73
C LEU A 48 4.08 5.50 -23.77
N ARG A 49 4.74 5.39 -22.62
CA ARG A 49 6.06 4.77 -22.47
C ARG A 49 6.06 3.76 -21.32
N VAL A 50 6.82 2.70 -21.45
CA VAL A 50 7.16 1.82 -20.33
C VAL A 50 8.18 2.55 -19.48
N THR A 51 7.97 2.60 -18.16
CA THR A 51 8.88 3.24 -17.22
C THR A 51 9.66 2.23 -16.39
N SER A 52 9.05 1.10 -16.09
CA SER A 52 9.70 0.05 -15.31
C SER A 52 9.11 -1.32 -15.59
N ILE A 53 9.91 -2.33 -15.30
CA ILE A 53 9.48 -3.72 -15.13
C ILE A 53 10.15 -4.27 -13.88
N GLY A 54 9.47 -5.15 -13.15
CA GLY A 54 10.01 -5.75 -11.93
C GLY A 54 9.37 -7.08 -11.59
N GLN A 55 10.06 -7.80 -10.72
CA GLN A 55 9.58 -9.05 -10.12
C GLN A 55 9.94 -9.08 -8.65
N SER A 56 9.08 -9.67 -7.83
CA SER A 56 9.38 -9.94 -6.42
C SER A 56 8.94 -11.33 -6.02
N LEU A 57 9.70 -11.91 -5.10
CA LEU A 57 9.38 -13.14 -4.38
C LEU A 57 9.27 -12.77 -2.89
N GLU A 58 8.12 -13.07 -2.30
CA GLU A 58 7.82 -12.88 -0.90
C GLU A 58 7.50 -14.23 -0.29
N ILE A 59 8.01 -14.48 0.89
CA ILE A 59 7.84 -15.74 1.63
C ILE A 59 7.41 -15.39 3.04
N ASP A 60 6.22 -15.82 3.39
CA ASP A 60 5.68 -15.68 4.73
C ASP A 60 6.17 -16.84 5.62
N ASN A 61 6.35 -16.53 6.87
CA ASN A 61 6.75 -17.49 7.88
C ASN A 61 5.82 -17.34 9.09
N ASP A 62 4.90 -18.27 9.23
CA ASP A 62 4.02 -18.36 10.38
C ASP A 62 4.65 -19.22 11.47
N SER A 63 4.78 -18.69 12.66
CA SER A 63 5.15 -19.50 13.83
C SER A 63 3.94 -19.67 14.73
N ASN A 64 3.56 -20.91 14.99
CA ASN A 64 2.54 -21.21 15.98
C ASN A 64 2.94 -20.66 17.36
N ALA A 65 2.01 -19.98 18.02
CA ALA A 65 2.13 -19.40 19.34
C ALA A 65 2.53 -20.37 20.46
N ASN A 66 2.46 -21.64 20.26
CA ASN A 66 2.82 -22.65 21.23
C ASN A 66 4.32 -22.75 21.51
N GLY A 67 5.13 -21.78 21.04
CA GLY A 67 6.55 -21.67 21.39
C GLY A 67 7.41 -22.87 20.99
N ARG A 68 6.87 -23.79 20.23
CA ARG A 68 7.58 -24.93 19.68
C ARG A 68 8.07 -24.56 18.29
N GLY A 69 9.02 -23.69 18.25
CA GLY A 69 9.97 -23.32 17.22
C GLY A 69 10.00 -24.01 15.85
N GLN A 70 8.86 -24.35 15.30
CA GLN A 70 8.75 -24.76 13.91
C GLN A 70 8.30 -23.53 13.12
N ALA A 71 9.28 -22.90 12.48
CA ALA A 71 9.01 -21.96 11.42
C ALA A 71 8.39 -22.74 10.27
N ASP A 72 7.08 -22.68 10.11
CA ASP A 72 6.43 -23.16 8.90
C ASP A 72 6.53 -22.07 7.83
N ILE A 73 6.80 -22.46 6.60
CA ILE A 73 6.67 -21.56 5.46
C ILE A 73 5.17 -21.47 5.19
N GLY A 74 4.60 -20.29 5.40
CA GLY A 74 3.22 -20.01 5.08
C GLY A 74 2.98 -19.85 3.58
N ASP A 75 2.62 -18.66 3.15
CA ASP A 75 2.41 -18.37 1.74
C ASP A 75 3.70 -17.95 1.03
N VAL A 76 3.79 -18.29 -0.25
CA VAL A 76 4.84 -17.84 -1.17
C VAL A 76 4.17 -17.04 -2.29
N HIS A 77 4.58 -15.79 -2.43
CA HIS A 77 4.04 -14.86 -3.41
C HIS A 77 5.07 -14.54 -4.49
N PHE A 78 4.69 -14.65 -5.75
CA PHE A 78 5.50 -14.20 -6.86
C PHE A 78 4.73 -13.16 -7.66
N ALA A 79 5.28 -11.95 -7.73
CA ALA A 79 4.65 -10.83 -8.42
C ALA A 79 5.49 -10.36 -9.62
N ASN A 80 4.79 -9.92 -10.67
CA ASN A 80 5.34 -9.23 -11.81
C ASN A 80 4.69 -7.86 -11.90
N THR A 81 5.49 -6.80 -12.09
CA THR A 81 5.03 -5.42 -12.15
C THR A 81 5.50 -4.76 -13.43
N VAL A 82 4.63 -3.97 -14.05
CA VAL A 82 4.92 -3.13 -15.22
C VAL A 82 4.44 -1.72 -14.93
N GLY A 83 5.35 -0.77 -14.97
CA GLY A 83 5.07 0.66 -14.87
C GLY A 83 4.99 1.31 -16.24
N LEU A 84 4.03 2.21 -16.44
CA LEU A 84 3.81 2.97 -17.64
C LEU A 84 3.64 4.46 -17.29
N ALA A 85 3.94 5.35 -18.24
CA ALA A 85 3.64 6.78 -18.09
C ALA A 85 3.08 7.38 -19.37
N ILE A 86 2.24 8.42 -19.22
CA ILE A 86 1.77 9.29 -20.30
C ILE A 86 2.11 10.74 -19.94
N GLY A 87 2.98 11.34 -20.74
CA GLY A 87 3.54 12.66 -20.39
C GLY A 87 4.29 12.61 -19.08
N ASP A 88 4.26 13.72 -18.33
CA ASP A 88 5.00 13.88 -17.09
C ASP A 88 4.14 13.71 -15.84
N ASN A 89 2.82 13.65 -16.00
CA ASN A 89 1.88 13.75 -14.88
C ASN A 89 1.04 12.49 -14.64
N TRP A 90 1.06 11.51 -15.55
CA TRP A 90 0.29 10.29 -15.40
C TRP A 90 1.20 9.07 -15.34
N THR A 91 1.01 8.26 -14.32
CA THR A 91 1.60 6.93 -14.21
C THR A 91 0.51 5.87 -14.11
N PHE A 92 0.80 4.71 -14.65
CA PHE A 92 -0.05 3.53 -14.57
C PHE A 92 0.81 2.36 -14.11
N GLU A 93 0.22 1.47 -13.38
CA GLU A 93 0.89 0.25 -12.95
C GLU A 93 -0.04 -0.94 -13.12
N LEU A 94 0.51 -2.02 -13.64
CA LEU A 94 -0.08 -3.34 -13.65
C LEU A 94 0.79 -4.26 -12.81
N MET A 95 0.21 -4.88 -11.79
CA MET A 95 0.85 -5.95 -11.02
C MET A 95 0.01 -7.22 -11.11
N ALA A 96 0.66 -8.35 -11.35
CA ALA A 96 0.06 -9.67 -11.29
C ALA A 96 0.85 -10.55 -10.32
N ARG A 97 0.17 -11.10 -9.31
CA ARG A 97 0.76 -11.94 -8.27
C ARG A 97 0.14 -13.34 -8.28
N LYS A 98 0.98 -14.34 -8.18
CA LYS A 98 0.59 -15.72 -7.91
C LYS A 98 0.98 -16.08 -6.49
N THR A 99 0.08 -16.75 -5.78
CA THR A 99 0.28 -17.23 -4.42
C THR A 99 0.25 -18.75 -4.39
N TRP A 100 1.14 -19.32 -3.60
CA TRP A 100 1.16 -20.73 -3.24
C TRP A 100 1.21 -20.84 -1.72
N SER A 101 0.39 -21.69 -1.16
CA SER A 101 0.56 -22.15 0.21
C SER A 101 1.65 -23.23 0.23
N ALA A 102 2.62 -23.06 1.11
CA ALA A 102 3.75 -23.98 1.27
C ALA A 102 3.75 -24.57 2.68
N SER A 103 4.02 -25.86 2.79
CA SER A 103 4.23 -26.54 4.07
C SER A 103 5.50 -27.36 3.99
N ILE A 104 6.38 -27.21 5.00
CA ILE A 104 7.62 -27.97 5.12
C ILE A 104 7.38 -29.22 5.98
N ASP A 105 6.43 -29.18 6.90
CA ASP A 105 6.24 -30.23 7.90
C ASP A 105 4.89 -30.94 7.80
N ASP A 106 4.96 -32.23 7.49
CA ASP A 106 3.83 -33.14 7.31
C ASP A 106 3.59 -34.01 8.58
N HIS A 107 4.25 -33.69 9.69
CA HIS A 107 4.34 -34.62 10.82
C HIS A 107 3.18 -34.59 11.82
N GLU A 108 2.32 -33.59 11.82
CA GLU A 108 1.26 -33.50 12.85
C GLU A 108 -0.12 -34.02 12.45
N ASN A 109 -0.46 -34.20 11.17
CA ASN A 109 -1.85 -34.47 10.79
C ASN A 109 -2.12 -35.80 10.08
N ASN A 110 -1.18 -36.73 9.94
CA ASN A 110 -1.40 -37.99 9.17
C ASN A 110 -2.03 -37.78 7.77
N ASP A 111 -1.98 -36.57 7.25
CA ASP A 111 -2.48 -36.28 5.92
C ASP A 111 -1.37 -36.54 4.90
N THR A 112 -1.54 -37.56 4.10
CA THR A 112 -0.57 -38.08 3.14
C THR A 112 -0.34 -37.14 1.94
N THR A 113 -0.65 -35.87 2.06
CA THR A 113 -0.54 -34.90 0.96
C THR A 113 0.85 -34.28 0.79
N GLY A 114 1.83 -34.70 1.56
CA GLY A 114 3.26 -34.41 1.34
C GLY A 114 3.65 -32.93 1.38
N ALA A 115 4.84 -32.67 1.90
CA ALA A 115 5.48 -31.35 1.80
C ALA A 115 5.44 -30.84 0.35
N GLY A 116 5.07 -29.58 0.15
CA GLY A 116 5.01 -29.03 -1.21
C GLY A 116 4.30 -27.68 -1.28
N MET A 117 4.33 -27.11 -2.48
CA MET A 117 3.65 -25.87 -2.79
C MET A 117 2.33 -26.16 -3.53
N LYS A 118 1.22 -25.66 -2.98
CA LYS A 118 -0.11 -25.73 -3.62
C LYS A 118 -0.54 -24.33 -4.03
N SER A 119 -1.12 -24.19 -5.23
CA SER A 119 -1.70 -22.93 -5.66
C SER A 119 -2.83 -22.52 -4.72
N SER A 120 -2.69 -21.40 -4.04
CA SER A 120 -3.64 -20.89 -3.05
C SER A 120 -4.35 -19.60 -3.47
N GLY A 121 -3.81 -18.86 -4.44
CA GLY A 121 -4.46 -17.63 -4.86
C GLY A 121 -3.80 -16.92 -6.03
N HIS A 122 -4.43 -15.84 -6.45
CA HIS A 122 -3.88 -14.88 -7.41
C HIS A 122 -4.38 -13.48 -7.06
N ARG A 123 -3.67 -12.48 -7.52
CA ARG A 123 -4.04 -11.08 -7.37
C ARG A 123 -3.62 -10.29 -8.59
N VAL A 124 -4.47 -9.37 -9.02
CA VAL A 124 -4.16 -8.38 -10.05
C VAL A 124 -4.49 -6.99 -9.50
N ASP A 125 -3.53 -6.08 -9.61
CA ASP A 125 -3.72 -4.67 -9.31
C ASP A 125 -3.56 -3.86 -10.60
N LEU A 126 -4.50 -2.96 -10.87
CA LEU A 126 -4.41 -1.94 -11.92
C LEU A 126 -4.51 -0.58 -11.26
N SER A 127 -3.56 0.29 -11.52
CA SER A 127 -3.60 1.64 -10.99
C SER A 127 -3.33 2.71 -12.05
N ALA A 128 -3.91 3.88 -11.83
CA ALA A 128 -3.68 5.09 -12.59
C ALA A 128 -3.53 6.24 -11.61
N THR A 129 -2.41 6.97 -11.66
CA THR A 129 -2.12 8.06 -10.73
C THR A 129 -1.78 9.32 -11.50
N ARG A 130 -2.40 10.43 -11.13
CA ARG A 130 -2.06 11.76 -11.58
C ARG A 130 -1.22 12.46 -10.55
N HIS A 131 -0.07 12.95 -11.00
CA HIS A 131 0.88 13.69 -10.18
C HIS A 131 0.71 15.19 -10.39
N PHE A 132 0.76 15.93 -9.29
CA PHE A 132 0.82 17.37 -9.21
C PHE A 132 2.11 17.74 -8.48
N GLU A 133 2.40 19.03 -8.34
CA GLU A 133 3.66 19.49 -7.75
C GLU A 133 3.95 18.86 -6.37
N ASN A 134 2.95 18.90 -5.47
CA ASN A 134 3.13 18.47 -4.08
C ASN A 134 2.13 17.38 -3.63
N PHE A 135 1.30 16.89 -4.53
CA PHE A 135 0.36 15.83 -4.22
C PHE A 135 0.07 14.94 -5.43
N ALA A 136 -0.44 13.75 -5.17
CA ALA A 136 -0.90 12.84 -6.19
C ALA A 136 -2.25 12.24 -5.80
N VAL A 137 -3.07 11.93 -6.81
CA VAL A 137 -4.36 11.27 -6.65
C VAL A 137 -4.46 10.17 -7.68
N GLY A 138 -4.93 9.00 -7.28
CA GLY A 138 -5.07 7.85 -8.14
C GLY A 138 -6.42 7.15 -8.04
N LEU A 139 -6.58 6.19 -8.93
CA LEU A 139 -7.57 5.14 -8.86
C LEU A 139 -6.83 3.81 -8.94
N LYS A 140 -7.20 2.86 -8.11
CA LYS A 140 -6.62 1.52 -8.14
C LYS A 140 -7.75 0.50 -7.98
N TRP A 141 -7.74 -0.48 -8.85
CA TRP A 141 -8.57 -1.67 -8.75
C TRP A 141 -7.68 -2.87 -8.42
N ARG A 142 -8.13 -3.67 -7.46
CA ARG A 142 -7.51 -4.94 -7.08
C ARG A 142 -8.55 -6.04 -7.18
N THR A 143 -8.20 -7.15 -7.78
CA THR A 143 -8.97 -8.38 -7.71
C THR A 143 -8.11 -9.48 -7.10
N GLU A 144 -8.68 -10.19 -6.18
CA GLU A 144 -8.18 -11.41 -5.54
C GLU A 144 -9.25 -12.49 -5.68
N GLU A 145 -9.04 -13.69 -5.17
CA GLU A 145 -9.90 -14.86 -5.41
C GLU A 145 -11.40 -14.59 -5.16
N ASP A 146 -11.74 -13.99 -4.01
CA ASP A 146 -13.14 -13.72 -3.59
C ASP A 146 -13.36 -12.24 -3.22
N ILE A 147 -12.47 -11.34 -3.63
CA ILE A 147 -12.48 -9.96 -3.19
C ILE A 147 -12.14 -9.03 -4.35
N GLU A 148 -12.91 -7.96 -4.50
CA GLU A 148 -12.56 -6.81 -5.32
C GLU A 148 -12.45 -5.56 -4.46
N LYS A 149 -11.36 -4.79 -4.64
CA LYS A 149 -11.14 -3.53 -3.92
C LYS A 149 -10.97 -2.38 -4.90
N PHE A 150 -11.70 -1.30 -4.66
CA PHE A 150 -11.64 -0.06 -5.44
C PHE A 150 -11.09 1.05 -4.56
N TYR A 151 -9.85 1.45 -4.80
CA TYR A 151 -9.12 2.43 -4.01
C TYR A 151 -9.10 3.80 -4.67
N ILE A 152 -9.02 4.84 -3.84
CA ILE A 152 -8.70 6.22 -4.25
C ILE A 152 -7.42 6.65 -3.51
N PRO A 153 -6.23 6.19 -3.95
CA PRO A 153 -4.97 6.59 -3.34
C PRO A 153 -4.75 8.10 -3.45
N VAL A 154 -4.37 8.72 -2.35
CA VAL A 154 -3.95 10.13 -2.30
C VAL A 154 -2.63 10.21 -1.54
N SER A 155 -1.73 11.10 -1.97
CA SER A 155 -0.49 11.35 -1.25
C SER A 155 -0.07 12.80 -1.39
N TYR A 156 0.74 13.28 -0.45
CA TYR A 156 1.31 14.63 -0.49
C TYR A 156 2.73 14.65 0.07
N ASN A 157 3.51 15.65 -0.36
CA ASN A 157 4.87 15.88 0.12
C ASN A 157 5.16 17.39 0.16
N TYR A 158 5.39 17.92 1.35
CA TYR A 158 5.76 19.30 1.60
C TYR A 158 7.10 19.37 2.38
N GLY A 159 8.16 18.86 1.75
CA GLY A 159 9.50 18.84 2.30
C GLY A 159 9.65 17.89 3.49
N MET A 160 9.69 18.42 4.72
CA MET A 160 9.83 17.57 5.92
C MET A 160 8.58 16.80 6.29
N VAL A 161 7.42 17.21 5.76
CA VAL A 161 6.12 16.61 6.09
C VAL A 161 5.54 15.98 4.85
N SER A 162 5.17 14.72 4.93
CA SER A 162 4.49 13.97 3.89
C SER A 162 3.38 13.11 4.48
N GLY A 163 2.58 12.51 3.62
CA GLY A 163 1.56 11.57 4.04
C GLY A 163 0.80 10.97 2.86
N TRP A 164 0.05 9.94 3.17
CA TRP A 164 -0.79 9.26 2.18
C TRP A 164 -2.01 8.61 2.85
N ALA A 165 -3.03 8.35 2.05
CA ALA A 165 -4.20 7.57 2.43
C ALA A 165 -4.75 6.82 1.21
N THR A 166 -5.27 5.62 1.44
CA THR A 166 -5.87 4.76 0.43
C THR A 166 -7.26 4.28 0.88
N PRO A 167 -8.27 5.17 0.91
CA PRO A 167 -9.63 4.72 1.14
C PRO A 167 -10.07 3.78 0.01
N ALA A 168 -10.82 2.73 0.36
CA ALA A 168 -11.34 1.78 -0.59
C ALA A 168 -12.76 1.33 -0.25
N PHE A 169 -13.48 0.92 -1.28
CA PHE A 169 -14.66 0.08 -1.18
C PHE A 169 -14.24 -1.35 -1.47
N VAL A 170 -14.66 -2.28 -0.62
CA VAL A 170 -14.36 -3.71 -0.70
C VAL A 170 -15.65 -4.45 -1.00
N ASN A 171 -15.67 -5.16 -2.12
CA ASN A 171 -16.73 -6.07 -2.50
C ASN A 171 -16.29 -7.50 -2.23
N TYR A 172 -17.07 -8.23 -1.47
CA TYR A 172 -16.82 -9.62 -1.10
C TYR A 172 -17.79 -10.56 -1.81
N ASP A 173 -17.26 -11.49 -2.61
CA ASP A 173 -18.09 -12.50 -3.29
C ASP A 173 -18.63 -13.57 -2.34
N ASN A 174 -17.94 -13.80 -1.23
CA ASN A 174 -18.24 -14.87 -0.26
C ASN A 174 -18.88 -14.40 1.05
N LYS A 175 -19.09 -13.09 1.23
CA LYS A 175 -19.78 -12.48 2.39
C LYS A 175 -21.12 -11.88 1.97
N SER A 176 -21.99 -11.68 2.95
CA SER A 176 -23.30 -11.02 2.75
C SER A 176 -23.20 -9.49 2.77
N SER A 177 -22.09 -8.94 3.18
CA SER A 177 -21.84 -7.51 3.34
C SER A 177 -20.53 -7.12 2.70
N ASP A 178 -20.56 -5.98 2.01
CA ASP A 178 -19.36 -5.29 1.54
C ASP A 178 -18.75 -4.49 2.68
N ALA A 179 -17.60 -3.87 2.47
CA ALA A 179 -16.91 -3.08 3.50
C ALA A 179 -16.34 -1.77 2.97
N TRP A 180 -16.11 -0.83 3.89
CA TRP A 180 -15.24 0.31 3.70
C TRP A 180 -13.90 0.03 4.36
N TYR A 181 -12.84 0.25 3.61
CA TYR A 181 -11.46 0.08 4.06
C TYR A 181 -10.70 1.40 3.99
N LEU A 182 -9.86 1.65 4.97
CA LEU A 182 -8.93 2.77 4.96
C LEU A 182 -7.57 2.31 5.48
N GLU A 183 -6.55 2.48 4.67
CA GLU A 183 -5.15 2.41 5.08
C GLU A 183 -4.51 3.77 4.88
N ALA A 184 -3.83 4.30 5.89
CA ALA A 184 -3.27 5.65 5.83
C ALA A 184 -2.04 5.82 6.71
N MET A 185 -1.10 6.61 6.24
CA MET A 185 -0.09 7.27 7.05
C MET A 185 -0.20 8.78 6.81
N PRO A 186 -1.22 9.43 7.44
CA PRO A 186 -1.59 10.79 7.10
C PRO A 186 -0.54 11.82 7.48
N VAL A 187 0.39 11.49 8.37
CA VAL A 187 1.49 12.37 8.77
C VAL A 187 2.75 11.55 8.92
N ILE A 188 3.77 11.94 8.19
CA ILE A 188 5.16 11.49 8.30
C ILE A 188 6.02 12.73 8.43
N VAL A 189 6.84 12.80 9.47
CA VAL A 189 7.82 13.88 9.66
C VAL A 189 9.20 13.28 9.51
N LYS A 190 9.97 13.76 8.50
CA LYS A 190 11.34 13.33 8.25
C LYS A 190 12.34 14.44 8.60
N TYR A 191 13.34 14.10 9.42
CA TYR A 191 14.47 14.96 9.73
C TYR A 191 15.77 14.17 9.64
N GLY A 192 16.60 14.51 8.65
CA GLY A 192 17.83 13.77 8.36
C GLY A 192 17.54 12.30 8.05
N PRO A 193 18.25 11.35 8.70
CA PRO A 193 18.07 9.92 8.46
C PRO A 193 16.89 9.30 9.23
N VAL A 194 16.11 10.10 9.95
CA VAL A 194 15.02 9.62 10.81
C VAL A 194 13.69 10.16 10.32
N ALA A 195 12.70 9.27 10.21
CA ALA A 195 11.33 9.66 10.02
C ALA A 195 10.41 9.00 11.05
N LEU A 196 9.37 9.72 11.46
CA LEU A 196 8.34 9.26 12.37
C LEU A 196 6.98 9.47 11.71
N GLY A 197 6.15 8.43 11.70
CA GLY A 197 4.82 8.48 11.12
C GLY A 197 3.75 7.91 12.04
N TYR A 198 2.53 8.40 11.88
CA TYR A 198 1.34 7.78 12.41
C TYR A 198 0.67 6.98 11.29
N TYR A 199 0.38 5.71 11.56
CA TYR A 199 -0.28 4.80 10.64
C TYR A 199 -1.63 4.33 11.21
N PHE A 200 -2.60 4.25 10.34
CA PHE A 200 -3.93 3.72 10.60
C PHE A 200 -4.31 2.72 9.52
N GLU A 201 -4.90 1.61 9.94
CA GLU A 201 -5.55 0.67 9.07
C GLU A 201 -6.87 0.24 9.69
N GLY A 202 -7.92 0.16 8.89
CA GLY A 202 -9.23 -0.27 9.40
C GLY A 202 -10.18 -0.63 8.29
N GLU A 203 -11.12 -1.50 8.63
CA GLU A 203 -12.22 -1.95 7.78
C GLU A 203 -13.50 -2.00 8.59
N GLU A 204 -14.60 -1.63 7.99
CA GLU A 204 -15.94 -1.67 8.59
C GLU A 204 -16.94 -2.22 7.58
N GLU A 205 -17.65 -3.30 7.92
CA GLU A 205 -18.70 -3.87 7.08
C GLU A 205 -19.86 -2.89 6.88
N THR A 206 -20.47 -2.98 5.72
CA THR A 206 -21.67 -2.20 5.37
C THR A 206 -22.96 -3.00 5.70
N GLY A 207 -24.05 -2.28 5.87
CA GLY A 207 -25.37 -2.93 6.04
C GLY A 207 -25.61 -3.49 7.42
N SER A 208 -25.91 -4.78 7.52
CA SER A 208 -26.22 -5.48 8.78
C SER A 208 -25.04 -6.26 9.35
N GLY A 209 -23.90 -6.21 8.69
CA GLY A 209 -22.65 -6.76 9.21
C GLY A 209 -22.16 -5.95 10.41
N ASP A 210 -21.43 -6.62 11.28
CA ASP A 210 -20.91 -6.05 12.52
C ASP A 210 -19.40 -6.38 12.69
N GLU A 211 -18.76 -6.89 11.61
CA GLU A 211 -17.32 -7.14 11.58
C GLU A 211 -16.60 -5.82 11.31
N HIS A 212 -15.56 -5.56 12.09
CA HIS A 212 -14.69 -4.41 11.87
C HIS A 212 -13.33 -4.65 12.51
N PHE A 213 -12.36 -3.90 12.03
CA PHE A 213 -11.11 -3.71 12.75
C PHE A 213 -10.59 -2.27 12.58
N ALA A 214 -9.79 -1.84 13.56
CA ALA A 214 -9.08 -0.57 13.52
C ALA A 214 -7.74 -0.70 14.24
N ASP A 215 -6.64 -0.48 13.53
CA ASP A 215 -5.28 -0.56 14.04
C ASP A 215 -4.59 0.80 13.95
N HIS A 216 -3.97 1.21 15.06
CA HIS A 216 -3.26 2.48 15.20
C HIS A 216 -1.81 2.23 15.56
N GLN A 217 -0.88 2.71 14.74
CA GLN A 217 0.55 2.50 14.94
C GLN A 217 1.34 3.80 14.90
N VAL A 218 2.43 3.82 15.65
CA VAL A 218 3.53 4.76 15.44
C VAL A 218 4.66 4.00 14.75
N ARG A 219 5.16 4.54 13.63
CA ARG A 219 6.24 3.93 12.85
C ARG A 219 7.47 4.82 12.86
N LEU A 220 8.58 4.28 13.36
CA LEU A 220 9.91 4.88 13.28
C LEU A 220 10.63 4.28 12.06
N MET A 221 11.12 5.12 11.17
CA MET A 221 11.86 4.72 9.96
C MET A 221 13.25 5.34 10.00
N LEU A 222 14.27 4.54 9.72
CA LEU A 222 15.68 4.91 9.84
C LEU A 222 16.44 4.60 8.56
N ASP A 223 17.10 5.60 7.99
CA ASP A 223 18.11 5.41 6.95
C ASP A 223 19.45 5.10 7.66
N LEU A 224 19.80 3.81 7.82
CA LEU A 224 20.96 3.38 8.61
C LEU A 224 22.28 3.62 7.89
N TYR A 225 22.31 3.37 6.59
CA TYR A 225 23.50 3.51 5.77
C TYR A 225 23.12 3.74 4.31
N SER A 226 23.86 4.63 3.63
CA SER A 226 23.65 4.91 2.21
C SER A 226 24.98 5.24 1.54
N THR A 227 25.18 4.62 0.37
CA THR A 227 26.26 4.96 -0.59
C THR A 227 25.62 5.27 -1.95
N ASP A 228 26.44 5.50 -2.97
CA ASP A 228 25.94 5.77 -4.32
C ASP A 228 25.09 4.62 -4.88
N ASN A 229 25.36 3.37 -4.47
CA ASN A 229 24.72 2.19 -5.02
C ASN A 229 24.13 1.24 -3.97
N PHE A 230 24.24 1.53 -2.67
CA PHE A 230 23.70 0.66 -1.62
C PHE A 230 22.97 1.48 -0.57
N ARG A 231 21.79 1.02 -0.18
CA ARG A 231 20.96 1.60 0.87
C ARG A 231 20.54 0.53 1.86
N LEU A 232 20.64 0.85 3.15
CA LEU A 232 20.19 0.01 4.25
C LEU A 232 19.24 0.83 5.14
N GLY A 233 18.06 0.30 5.39
CA GLY A 233 17.03 0.91 6.22
C GLY A 233 16.57 -0.03 7.32
N ALA A 234 16.00 0.53 8.37
CA ALA A 234 15.29 -0.22 9.38
C ALA A 234 14.03 0.52 9.79
N GLU A 235 13.01 -0.24 10.19
CA GLU A 235 11.77 0.33 10.72
C GLU A 235 11.40 -0.40 12.00
N TYR A 236 10.72 0.34 12.89
CA TYR A 236 10.08 -0.21 14.07
C TYR A 236 8.66 0.35 14.15
N TRP A 237 7.67 -0.54 14.23
CA TRP A 237 6.26 -0.17 14.35
C TRP A 237 5.74 -0.61 15.71
N TYR A 238 5.03 0.27 16.34
CA TYR A 238 4.35 -0.01 17.61
C TYR A 238 2.85 0.24 17.44
N GLN A 239 2.06 -0.83 17.55
CA GLN A 239 0.61 -0.76 17.55
C GLN A 239 0.15 -0.49 18.97
N PHE A 240 -0.25 0.75 19.21
CA PHE A 240 -0.59 1.21 20.56
C PHE A 240 -2.08 1.15 20.87
N ALA A 241 -2.92 0.97 19.84
CA ALA A 241 -4.34 0.74 19.98
C ALA A 241 -4.82 -0.13 18.81
N SER A 242 -5.68 -1.07 19.10
CA SER A 242 -6.37 -1.88 18.11
C SER A 242 -7.73 -2.32 18.63
N GLU A 243 -8.66 -2.55 17.72
CA GLU A 243 -9.98 -3.09 17.99
C GLU A 243 -10.35 -4.04 16.84
N HIS A 244 -10.64 -5.29 17.17
CA HIS A 244 -11.03 -6.31 16.19
C HIS A 244 -12.32 -6.98 16.66
N LYS A 245 -13.29 -7.07 15.75
CA LYS A 245 -14.52 -7.82 15.93
C LYS A 245 -14.79 -8.67 14.71
N GLU A 246 -14.72 -9.99 14.90
CA GLU A 246 -14.84 -10.98 13.83
C GLU A 246 -15.93 -12.00 14.15
N TYR A 247 -16.72 -12.42 13.15
CA TYR A 247 -17.65 -13.52 13.31
C TYR A 247 -16.96 -14.87 13.07
N LYS A 248 -16.93 -15.71 14.08
CA LYS A 248 -16.37 -17.06 13.97
C LYS A 248 -17.47 -18.09 13.69
N VAL A 249 -17.52 -18.60 12.47
CA VAL A 249 -18.51 -19.58 12.01
C VAL A 249 -18.53 -20.82 12.89
N ALA A 250 -17.35 -21.32 13.30
CA ALA A 250 -17.24 -22.50 14.16
C ALA A 250 -17.88 -22.31 15.55
N LYS A 251 -17.82 -21.09 16.10
CA LYS A 251 -18.40 -20.73 17.40
C LYS A 251 -19.81 -20.18 17.30
N LYS A 252 -20.26 -19.78 16.10
CA LYS A 252 -21.51 -19.06 15.82
C LYS A 252 -21.65 -17.82 16.70
N ALA A 253 -20.55 -17.10 16.91
CA ALA A 253 -20.47 -15.95 17.78
C ALA A 253 -19.38 -15.00 17.31
N TYR A 254 -19.47 -13.73 17.70
CA TYR A 254 -18.41 -12.75 17.52
C TYR A 254 -17.31 -12.98 18.56
N GLU A 255 -16.08 -12.80 18.11
CA GLU A 255 -14.90 -12.60 18.95
C GLU A 255 -14.50 -11.14 18.90
N GLU A 256 -14.18 -10.57 20.07
CA GLU A 256 -13.64 -9.22 20.20
C GLU A 256 -12.28 -9.30 20.89
N TYR A 257 -11.26 -8.68 20.30
CA TYR A 257 -9.89 -8.68 20.85
C TYR A 257 -9.11 -7.43 20.42
N GLU A 258 -8.07 -7.16 21.17
CA GLU A 258 -7.04 -6.18 20.86
C GLU A 258 -5.75 -6.90 20.47
N ASN A 259 -4.96 -6.31 19.57
CA ASN A 259 -3.64 -6.81 19.20
C ASN A 259 -2.57 -5.74 19.47
N ASN A 260 -1.77 -5.95 20.52
CA ASN A 260 -0.60 -5.15 20.79
C ASN A 260 0.57 -5.69 19.97
N LYS A 261 0.82 -5.07 18.82
CA LYS A 261 1.81 -5.54 17.85
C LYS A 261 3.09 -4.71 17.89
N HIS A 262 4.21 -5.40 17.84
CA HIS A 262 5.52 -4.80 17.60
C HIS A 262 6.10 -5.37 16.32
N VAL A 263 6.54 -4.53 15.41
CA VAL A 263 7.12 -4.96 14.13
C VAL A 263 8.52 -4.38 13.99
N ALA A 264 9.46 -5.23 13.59
CA ALA A 264 10.79 -4.82 13.18
C ALA A 264 10.99 -5.15 11.70
N VAL A 265 11.48 -4.19 10.93
CA VAL A 265 11.80 -4.38 9.51
C VAL A 265 13.25 -3.99 9.27
N LEU A 266 13.97 -4.81 8.53
CA LEU A 266 15.28 -4.51 7.98
C LEU A 266 15.19 -4.57 6.47
N SER A 267 15.57 -3.50 5.77
CA SER A 267 15.51 -3.41 4.31
C SER A 267 16.87 -3.06 3.72
N ALA A 268 17.16 -3.58 2.54
CA ALA A 268 18.34 -3.25 1.78
C ALA A 268 18.01 -3.11 0.29
N ALA A 269 18.72 -2.22 -0.41
CA ALA A 269 18.64 -2.08 -1.85
C ALA A 269 20.03 -1.87 -2.43
N TYR A 270 20.31 -2.47 -3.60
CA TYR A 270 21.56 -2.37 -4.32
C TYR A 270 21.31 -2.07 -5.80
N ASP A 271 21.86 -0.95 -6.27
CA ASP A 271 21.82 -0.57 -7.67
C ASP A 271 22.97 -1.26 -8.42
N ILE A 272 22.63 -2.34 -9.15
CA ILE A 272 23.60 -3.10 -9.96
C ILE A 272 24.08 -2.23 -11.13
N THR A 273 23.17 -1.45 -11.71
CA THR A 273 23.42 -0.42 -12.72
C THR A 273 22.53 0.79 -12.43
N GLU A 274 22.68 1.88 -13.18
CA GLU A 274 21.81 3.06 -13.08
C GLU A 274 20.33 2.73 -13.32
N ASN A 275 20.04 1.64 -14.00
CA ASN A 275 18.69 1.23 -14.37
C ASN A 275 18.18 -0.01 -13.61
N LEU A 276 19.07 -0.81 -13.02
CA LEU A 276 18.70 -2.08 -12.39
C LEU A 276 19.00 -2.05 -10.90
N THR A 277 17.95 -2.13 -10.11
CA THR A 277 17.99 -2.25 -8.65
C THR A 277 17.54 -3.64 -8.22
N VAL A 278 18.26 -4.24 -7.26
CA VAL A 278 17.80 -5.39 -6.48
C VAL A 278 17.55 -4.90 -5.06
N ASP A 279 16.40 -5.24 -4.51
CA ASP A 279 16.01 -4.86 -3.16
C ASP A 279 15.37 -6.02 -2.41
N GLY A 280 15.26 -5.87 -1.11
CA GLY A 280 14.59 -6.83 -0.28
C GLY A 280 14.46 -6.36 1.16
N TYR A 281 13.63 -7.05 1.89
CA TYR A 281 13.45 -6.80 3.32
C TYR A 281 13.14 -8.10 4.07
N TYR A 282 13.35 -8.04 5.38
CA TYR A 282 12.84 -8.98 6.33
C TYR A 282 12.05 -8.23 7.38
N ARG A 283 10.81 -8.62 7.57
CA ARG A 283 9.88 -8.12 8.57
C ARG A 283 9.64 -9.21 9.62
N TYR A 284 9.52 -8.81 10.87
CA TYR A 284 9.20 -9.71 11.97
C TYR A 284 8.22 -9.05 12.91
N ASP A 285 7.05 -9.68 13.08
CA ASP A 285 5.95 -9.22 13.91
C ASP A 285 5.89 -10.03 15.20
N PHE A 286 5.73 -9.34 16.31
CA PHE A 286 5.40 -9.89 17.61
C PHE A 286 3.98 -9.48 17.94
N ASN A 287 3.05 -10.43 17.92
CA ASN A 287 1.65 -10.19 18.20
C ASN A 287 1.33 -10.63 19.62
N LYS A 288 0.71 -9.73 20.37
CA LYS A 288 0.17 -10.01 21.69
C LYS A 288 -1.32 -9.72 21.70
N TYR A 289 -2.12 -10.75 21.89
CA TYR A 289 -3.57 -10.67 21.86
C TYR A 289 -4.15 -10.56 23.25
N ASP A 290 -4.96 -9.54 23.49
CA ASP A 290 -5.78 -9.36 24.68
C ASP A 290 -7.25 -9.61 24.29
N GLY A 291 -7.79 -10.77 24.70
CA GLY A 291 -9.16 -11.17 24.40
C GLY A 291 -10.18 -10.45 25.28
N LEU A 292 -11.16 -9.80 24.67
CA LEU A 292 -12.25 -9.10 25.36
C LEU A 292 -13.49 -9.99 25.49
N VAL A 293 -13.87 -10.69 24.40
CA VAL A 293 -15.06 -11.53 24.35
C VAL A 293 -14.77 -12.85 23.62
N ASN A 294 -14.94 -13.98 24.31
CA ASN A 294 -14.87 -15.33 23.74
C ASN A 294 -13.54 -15.72 23.03
N VAL A 295 -12.47 -14.97 23.26
CA VAL A 295 -11.21 -15.14 22.55
C VAL A 295 -10.27 -16.10 23.28
N THR A 296 -9.66 -17.00 22.52
CA THR A 296 -8.62 -17.92 22.96
C THR A 296 -7.40 -17.83 22.05
N LYS A 297 -7.10 -16.62 21.55
CA LYS A 297 -5.89 -16.41 20.76
C LYS A 297 -4.69 -16.36 21.70
N ASP A 298 -3.68 -17.16 21.39
CA ASP A 298 -2.38 -17.09 22.04
C ASP A 298 -1.49 -16.09 21.27
N ASP A 299 -0.49 -15.53 21.96
CA ASP A 299 0.53 -14.68 21.32
C ASP A 299 1.21 -15.46 20.19
N ASP A 300 1.48 -14.79 19.07
CA ASP A 300 2.11 -15.39 17.91
C ASP A 300 3.22 -14.51 17.32
N TYR A 301 3.93 -15.10 16.39
CA TYR A 301 5.01 -14.43 15.65
C TYR A 301 4.77 -14.65 14.17
N TYR A 302 4.98 -13.60 13.38
CA TYR A 302 4.92 -13.65 11.94
C TYR A 302 6.20 -13.08 11.35
N GLY A 303 6.73 -13.73 10.33
CA GLY A 303 7.89 -13.28 9.59
C GLY A 303 7.56 -13.16 8.11
N GLU A 304 8.17 -12.20 7.41
CA GLU A 304 8.00 -12.00 6.00
C GLU A 304 9.35 -11.64 5.38
N PHE A 305 9.79 -12.41 4.42
CA PHE A 305 10.99 -12.16 3.63
C PHE A 305 10.60 -11.82 2.20
N CYS A 306 11.09 -10.71 1.69
CA CYS A 306 10.88 -10.33 0.31
C CYS A 306 12.21 -10.00 -0.36
N VAL A 307 12.35 -10.43 -1.62
CA VAL A 307 13.43 -10.02 -2.51
C VAL A 307 12.88 -9.73 -3.89
N GLY A 308 13.33 -8.67 -4.51
CA GLY A 308 12.87 -8.27 -5.83
C GLY A 308 13.97 -7.61 -6.66
N TRP A 309 13.61 -7.31 -7.88
CA TRP A 309 14.39 -6.46 -8.77
C TRP A 309 13.46 -5.57 -9.60
N THR A 310 13.97 -4.39 -9.94
CA THR A 310 13.29 -3.43 -10.81
C THR A 310 14.27 -2.89 -11.84
N TYR A 311 13.86 -2.90 -13.11
CA TYR A 311 14.56 -2.24 -14.21
C TYR A 311 13.77 -1.01 -14.65
N ASN A 312 14.40 0.16 -14.63
CA ASN A 312 13.86 1.44 -15.07
C ASN A 312 14.39 1.77 -16.49
N PHE A 313 13.48 2.24 -17.37
CA PHE A 313 13.81 2.57 -18.77
C PHE A 313 14.13 4.03 -18.97
#